data_760964b30078d226d146bb90260c0bcf
#
_entry.id   760964b30078d226d146bb90260c0bcf
#
_cell.length_a   1.000
_cell.length_b   1.000
_cell.length_c   1.000
_cell.angle_alpha   90.00
_cell.angle_beta   90.00
_cell.angle_gamma   90.00
#
_symmetry.space_group_name_H-M   'P 1'
#
loop_
_entity.id
_entity.type
_entity.pdbx_description
1 polymer ?
#
loop_
_entity_poly.entity_id
_entity_poly.type
_entity_poly.pdbx_seq_one_letter_code
_entity_poly.pdbx_strand_id
1 'polypeptide(L)'
;MAEVKPAEVSAILKNQLAEYDSALDLNEIGTVLEVGDGIARVFGLTNAQYGELVSFDSGLEGMVLNLEEDNVGIVLLGPSKDIKEGDTVKRTQRIASIKVGEGIVGRVVNTLGAPIDGKGHIQGELFEMPLERKAPGVIYRQPVNEPMQTGIKSIDAMIPVGRGQRELVIGDRQTGKTTVCIDTILNQKEFYDSGEPVYCIYVAIGQKASTVAGIARILEEKGALAYTTVVAANASDPAPMQVYAPFAGAAIGEYFRDTGRPALIIYDDLSKQAVAYREVSLLLRRPPGREAYPGDVFYLHSRLLERAAKVISDDSIASKMNDLPEALKDKVKGGGSLTALPIIETQAGDVSAYIPTNVISITDGQIFLESDLFNAGVRPAINVGISVSRVGGSAQIKSMKKVAGTLKLDQAQYRELEAFAKFGSDLDAATLNIIEKGKRNVEILKQAQNDPFKVEDQVAIIYAGSKNLLRSVPVEKVKEFEISYLEHLKKNHPKVLSELKSGKLTDKVIDTLNETAQTISGQY
;
A
#
# COMPACT_ATOMS: atom_id res chain seq x y z
N MET A 1 23.50 -25.83 23.72
CA MET A 1 22.37 -26.71 24.06
C MET A 1 22.26 -26.67 25.57
N ALA A 2 21.31 -25.87 26.10
CA ALA A 2 20.95 -25.97 27.50
C ALA A 2 20.04 -27.21 27.61
N GLU A 3 20.57 -28.31 28.11
CA GLU A 3 19.78 -29.46 28.50
C GLU A 3 18.82 -29.01 29.61
N VAL A 4 17.52 -29.10 29.33
CA VAL A 4 16.49 -28.94 30.38
C VAL A 4 16.75 -30.01 31.40
N LYS A 5 17.14 -29.62 32.61
CA LYS A 5 17.47 -30.57 33.65
C LYS A 5 16.20 -31.30 34.07
N PRO A 6 16.16 -32.64 34.05
CA PRO A 6 14.98 -33.43 34.42
C PRO A 6 14.44 -33.10 35.84
N ALA A 7 15.27 -32.54 36.68
CA ALA A 7 14.91 -32.10 38.04
C ALA A 7 14.01 -30.85 38.05
N GLU A 8 14.17 -29.94 37.09
CA GLU A 8 13.35 -28.73 36.98
C GLU A 8 11.96 -29.04 36.41
N VAL A 9 11.89 -29.92 35.42
CA VAL A 9 10.62 -30.43 34.90
C VAL A 9 9.86 -31.23 36.00
N SER A 10 10.57 -32.02 36.77
CA SER A 10 9.98 -32.78 37.88
C SER A 10 9.46 -31.88 39.02
N ALA A 11 10.12 -30.75 39.28
CA ALA A 11 9.66 -29.77 40.27
C ALA A 11 8.42 -29.02 39.82
N ILE A 12 8.36 -28.63 38.55
CA ILE A 12 7.19 -27.97 37.93
C ILE A 12 6.01 -28.94 37.93
N LEU A 13 6.21 -30.19 37.51
CA LEU A 13 5.17 -31.23 37.51
C LEU A 13 4.66 -31.54 38.93
N LYS A 14 5.51 -31.55 39.96
CA LYS A 14 5.09 -31.73 41.36
C LYS A 14 4.25 -30.55 41.86
N ASN A 15 4.59 -29.32 41.52
CA ASN A 15 3.79 -28.17 41.91
C ASN A 15 2.44 -28.15 41.19
N GLN A 16 2.40 -28.50 39.91
CA GLN A 16 1.16 -28.61 39.16
C GLN A 16 0.26 -29.76 39.65
N LEU A 17 0.83 -30.88 40.10
CA LEU A 17 0.08 -31.98 40.69
C LEU A 17 -0.44 -31.66 42.10
N ALA A 18 0.18 -30.74 42.83
CA ALA A 18 -0.28 -30.32 44.16
C ALA A 18 -1.49 -29.36 44.12
N GLU A 19 -1.72 -28.68 42.98
CA GLU A 19 -2.87 -27.80 42.73
C GLU A 19 -4.07 -28.55 42.09
N TYR A 20 -4.05 -29.87 41.97
CA TYR A 20 -4.93 -30.73 41.19
C TYR A 20 -6.30 -31.01 41.82
N ASP A 21 -6.80 -30.19 42.73
CA ASP A 21 -8.12 -30.39 43.34
C ASP A 21 -9.26 -29.56 42.73
N SER A 22 -9.03 -28.94 41.56
CA SER A 22 -10.12 -28.42 40.76
C SER A 22 -9.92 -28.79 39.29
N ALA A 23 -10.76 -29.71 38.80
CA ALA A 23 -10.85 -30.16 37.43
C ALA A 23 -11.29 -29.04 36.49
N LEU A 24 -10.40 -28.11 36.09
CA LEU A 24 -10.59 -27.12 35.05
C LEU A 24 -9.33 -27.04 34.20
N ASP A 25 -9.41 -27.66 33.03
CA ASP A 25 -8.63 -27.44 31.79
C ASP A 25 -7.13 -27.10 31.90
N LEU A 26 -6.31 -28.05 32.34
CA LEU A 26 -4.83 -27.98 32.24
C LEU A 26 -4.31 -27.80 30.78
N ASN A 27 -5.12 -28.12 29.77
CA ASN A 27 -4.79 -27.94 28.36
C ASN A 27 -4.89 -26.47 27.89
N GLU A 28 -5.43 -25.59 28.70
CA GLU A 28 -5.69 -24.18 28.41
C GLU A 28 -4.67 -23.25 29.10
N ILE A 29 -3.79 -23.76 29.94
CA ILE A 29 -2.82 -23.00 30.72
C ILE A 29 -1.41 -23.48 30.40
N GLY A 30 -0.49 -22.53 30.23
CA GLY A 30 0.93 -22.78 30.06
C GLY A 30 1.79 -21.98 31.04
N THR A 31 3.07 -22.35 31.14
CA THR A 31 4.07 -21.66 31.97
C THR A 31 5.21 -21.15 31.10
N VAL A 32 5.62 -19.91 31.30
CA VAL A 32 6.75 -19.30 30.59
C VAL A 32 8.04 -19.99 30.98
N LEU A 33 8.73 -20.60 30.03
CA LEU A 33 10.05 -21.23 30.23
C LEU A 33 11.19 -20.23 29.99
N GLU A 34 11.04 -19.36 28.98
CA GLU A 34 12.06 -18.41 28.57
C GLU A 34 11.36 -17.20 27.96
N VAL A 35 11.82 -15.99 28.26
CA VAL A 35 11.33 -14.75 27.65
C VAL A 35 12.50 -13.85 27.31
N GLY A 36 12.48 -13.27 26.11
CA GLY A 36 13.49 -12.33 25.65
C GLY A 36 13.17 -11.81 24.25
N ASP A 37 13.60 -10.58 23.97
CA ASP A 37 13.55 -9.97 22.64
C ASP A 37 12.17 -10.04 21.93
N GLY A 38 11.08 -9.93 22.70
CA GLY A 38 9.71 -9.95 22.17
C GLY A 38 9.16 -11.36 21.88
N ILE A 39 9.83 -12.41 22.37
CA ILE A 39 9.38 -13.80 22.25
C ILE A 39 9.31 -14.45 23.62
N ALA A 40 8.32 -15.32 23.83
CA ALA A 40 8.21 -16.21 24.96
C ALA A 40 8.14 -17.68 24.48
N ARG A 41 8.86 -18.56 25.17
CA ARG A 41 8.69 -20.01 25.02
C ARG A 41 7.89 -20.51 26.22
N VAL A 42 6.82 -21.22 25.94
CA VAL A 42 5.84 -21.61 26.95
C VAL A 42 5.68 -23.13 26.94
N PHE A 43 5.74 -23.73 28.09
CA PHE A 43 5.42 -25.13 28.30
C PHE A 43 3.92 -25.30 28.54
N GLY A 44 3.33 -26.37 28.05
CA GLY A 44 1.87 -26.57 28.07
C GLY A 44 1.19 -26.01 26.83
N LEU A 45 -0.05 -25.55 26.96
CA LEU A 45 -0.87 -25.07 25.86
C LEU A 45 -1.02 -26.11 24.73
N THR A 46 -1.19 -27.37 25.08
CA THR A 46 -1.14 -28.53 24.17
C THR A 46 -2.15 -28.43 23.00
N ASN A 47 -3.27 -27.72 23.21
CA ASN A 47 -4.30 -27.54 22.20
C ASN A 47 -4.20 -26.20 21.47
N ALA A 48 -3.14 -25.41 21.71
CA ALA A 48 -2.96 -24.12 21.04
C ALA A 48 -2.85 -24.28 19.54
N GLN A 49 -3.43 -23.34 18.81
CA GLN A 49 -3.40 -23.29 17.34
C GLN A 49 -2.42 -22.24 16.86
N TYR A 50 -1.87 -22.44 15.67
CA TYR A 50 -1.08 -21.42 14.98
C TYR A 50 -1.92 -20.15 14.75
N GLY A 51 -1.39 -18.99 15.12
CA GLY A 51 -2.09 -17.71 15.02
C GLY A 51 -3.08 -17.44 16.14
N GLU A 52 -3.20 -18.33 17.14
CA GLU A 52 -4.05 -18.10 18.31
C GLU A 52 -3.47 -17.03 19.22
N LEU A 53 -4.33 -16.16 19.74
CA LEU A 53 -3.97 -15.21 20.80
C LEU A 53 -3.93 -15.92 22.15
N VAL A 54 -2.93 -15.55 22.94
CA VAL A 54 -2.78 -15.97 24.34
C VAL A 54 -2.65 -14.74 25.23
N SER A 55 -3.08 -14.85 26.47
CA SER A 55 -3.02 -13.77 27.46
C SER A 55 -2.08 -14.15 28.57
N PHE A 56 -1.15 -13.26 28.91
CA PHE A 56 -0.27 -13.36 30.07
C PHE A 56 -0.95 -12.72 31.29
N ASP A 57 -0.53 -13.14 32.50
CA ASP A 57 -1.09 -12.58 33.75
C ASP A 57 -0.85 -11.06 33.88
N SER A 58 0.17 -10.52 33.21
CA SER A 58 0.41 -9.08 33.08
C SER A 58 -0.65 -8.33 32.26
N GLY A 59 -1.56 -9.03 31.57
CA GLY A 59 -2.52 -8.48 30.62
C GLY A 59 -1.95 -8.26 29.22
N LEU A 60 -0.68 -8.61 28.97
CA LEU A 60 -0.09 -8.58 27.63
C LEU A 60 -0.66 -9.73 26.80
N GLU A 61 -0.95 -9.45 25.53
CA GLU A 61 -1.31 -10.47 24.56
C GLU A 61 -0.08 -10.97 23.80
N GLY A 62 -0.08 -12.25 23.47
CA GLY A 62 0.88 -12.86 22.58
C GLY A 62 0.18 -13.67 21.49
N MET A 63 0.91 -14.02 20.43
CA MET A 63 0.40 -14.86 19.36
C MET A 63 1.28 -16.08 19.15
N VAL A 64 0.66 -17.23 19.02
CA VAL A 64 1.31 -18.52 18.81
C VAL A 64 1.84 -18.60 17.37
N LEU A 65 3.16 -18.75 17.19
CA LEU A 65 3.80 -18.87 15.89
C LEU A 65 4.60 -20.16 15.68
N ASN A 66 4.95 -20.85 16.77
CA ASN A 66 5.70 -22.09 16.65
C ASN A 66 5.08 -23.14 17.58
N LEU A 67 4.77 -24.30 17.02
CA LEU A 67 4.23 -25.43 17.77
C LEU A 67 5.28 -26.54 17.73
N GLU A 68 5.95 -26.77 18.87
CA GLU A 68 6.93 -27.81 19.07
C GLU A 68 6.36 -28.90 19.99
N GLU A 69 7.00 -30.06 20.03
CA GLU A 69 6.51 -31.20 20.82
C GLU A 69 6.39 -30.88 22.32
N ASP A 70 7.39 -30.14 22.85
CA ASP A 70 7.50 -29.84 24.27
C ASP A 70 7.17 -28.39 24.65
N ASN A 71 7.04 -27.49 23.69
CA ASN A 71 6.82 -26.07 23.95
C ASN A 71 6.15 -25.35 22.81
N VAL A 72 5.63 -24.17 23.11
CA VAL A 72 5.00 -23.26 22.16
C VAL A 72 5.80 -21.96 22.07
N GLY A 73 6.20 -21.58 20.87
CA GLY A 73 6.84 -20.29 20.60
C GLY A 73 5.79 -19.20 20.36
N ILE A 74 5.81 -18.19 21.21
CA ILE A 74 4.84 -17.10 21.24
C ILE A 74 5.57 -15.79 20.97
N VAL A 75 5.05 -14.98 20.03
CA VAL A 75 5.50 -13.60 19.85
C VAL A 75 4.66 -12.66 20.69
N LEU A 76 5.33 -11.74 21.36
CA LEU A 76 4.67 -10.78 22.26
C LEU A 76 4.17 -9.58 21.46
N LEU A 77 2.93 -9.21 21.64
CA LEU A 77 2.29 -8.09 20.97
C LEU A 77 2.40 -6.78 21.77
N GLY A 78 3.54 -6.61 22.44
CA GLY A 78 3.87 -5.44 23.23
C GLY A 78 5.19 -5.61 23.99
N PRO A 79 5.56 -4.67 24.88
CA PRO A 79 6.81 -4.71 25.62
C PRO A 79 6.85 -5.88 26.61
N SER A 80 7.95 -6.63 26.60
CA SER A 80 8.14 -7.84 27.44
C SER A 80 8.58 -7.56 28.87
N LYS A 81 8.64 -6.30 29.30
CA LYS A 81 9.23 -5.90 30.61
C LYS A 81 8.59 -6.54 31.82
N ASP A 82 7.30 -6.85 31.75
CA ASP A 82 6.49 -7.32 32.86
C ASP A 82 6.25 -8.83 32.80
N ILE A 83 6.91 -9.54 31.88
CA ILE A 83 6.82 -11.01 31.77
C ILE A 83 8.10 -11.63 32.31
N LYS A 84 7.95 -12.69 33.11
CA LYS A 84 9.05 -13.44 33.74
C LYS A 84 8.92 -14.93 33.49
N GLU A 85 10.03 -15.63 33.63
CA GLU A 85 10.03 -17.09 33.69
C GLU A 85 9.16 -17.55 34.85
N GLY A 86 8.32 -18.55 34.62
CA GLY A 86 7.36 -19.07 35.59
C GLY A 86 5.98 -18.40 35.54
N ASP A 87 5.81 -17.30 34.80
CA ASP A 87 4.50 -16.65 34.64
C ASP A 87 3.50 -17.55 33.90
N THR A 88 2.23 -17.38 34.24
CA THR A 88 1.13 -18.13 33.64
C THR A 88 0.67 -17.52 32.34
N VAL A 89 0.41 -18.36 31.34
CA VAL A 89 -0.14 -18.00 30.04
C VAL A 89 -1.43 -18.76 29.81
N LYS A 90 -2.48 -18.06 29.38
CA LYS A 90 -3.80 -18.64 29.12
C LYS A 90 -4.16 -18.53 27.65
N ARG A 91 -4.72 -19.59 27.09
CA ARG A 91 -5.32 -19.58 25.78
C ARG A 91 -6.54 -18.67 25.77
N THR A 92 -6.74 -17.95 24.67
CA THR A 92 -7.95 -17.16 24.46
C THR A 92 -8.95 -17.88 23.55
N GLN A 93 -8.55 -18.96 22.88
CA GLN A 93 -9.32 -19.67 21.85
C GLN A 93 -9.72 -18.76 20.68
N ARG A 94 -9.06 -17.63 20.53
CA ARG A 94 -9.31 -16.65 19.47
C ARG A 94 -8.09 -16.57 18.57
N ILE A 95 -8.32 -16.70 17.26
CA ILE A 95 -7.30 -16.40 16.26
C ILE A 95 -7.08 -14.88 16.21
N ALA A 96 -5.85 -14.47 16.00
CA ALA A 96 -5.47 -13.06 15.96
C ALA A 96 -6.35 -12.28 14.98
N SER A 97 -7.09 -11.32 15.49
CA SER A 97 -8.07 -10.53 14.78
C SER A 97 -8.02 -9.06 15.18
N ILE A 98 -8.54 -8.20 14.35
CA ILE A 98 -8.71 -6.77 14.59
C ILE A 98 -10.18 -6.39 14.49
N LYS A 99 -10.63 -5.49 15.35
CA LYS A 99 -12.00 -4.96 15.29
C LYS A 99 -12.09 -3.83 14.27
N VAL A 100 -12.93 -4.01 13.25
CA VAL A 100 -13.09 -3.09 12.12
C VAL A 100 -14.55 -2.72 11.95
N GLY A 101 -14.82 -1.47 11.60
CA GLY A 101 -16.14 -0.94 11.28
C GLY A 101 -16.05 0.50 10.78
N GLU A 102 -17.16 1.16 10.55
CA GLU A 102 -17.18 2.55 10.04
C GLU A 102 -16.41 3.53 10.94
N GLY A 103 -16.46 3.31 12.24
CA GLY A 103 -15.80 4.20 13.21
C GLY A 103 -14.27 4.19 13.20
N ILE A 104 -13.62 3.27 12.44
CA ILE A 104 -12.18 3.24 12.30
C ILE A 104 -11.66 4.28 11.29
N VAL A 105 -12.53 4.76 10.42
CA VAL A 105 -12.19 5.80 9.43
C VAL A 105 -11.87 7.11 10.16
N GLY A 106 -10.82 7.78 9.75
CA GLY A 106 -10.37 9.01 10.39
C GLY A 106 -9.51 8.81 11.64
N ARG A 107 -9.17 7.56 11.97
CA ARG A 107 -8.43 7.20 13.17
C ARG A 107 -6.98 6.80 12.86
N VAL A 108 -6.13 6.98 13.86
CA VAL A 108 -4.77 6.41 13.88
C VAL A 108 -4.78 5.29 14.92
N VAL A 109 -4.49 4.06 14.46
CA VAL A 109 -4.53 2.86 15.28
C VAL A 109 -3.18 2.11 15.23
N ASN A 110 -2.92 1.29 16.23
CA ASN A 110 -1.79 0.36 16.21
C ASN A 110 -2.15 -0.95 15.48
N THR A 111 -1.22 -1.89 15.44
CA THR A 111 -1.39 -3.21 14.80
C THR A 111 -2.56 -4.03 15.37
N LEU A 112 -2.94 -3.82 16.63
CA LEU A 112 -4.07 -4.51 17.28
C LEU A 112 -5.41 -3.75 17.12
N GLY A 113 -5.43 -2.63 16.38
CA GLY A 113 -6.62 -1.81 16.21
C GLY A 113 -6.92 -0.87 17.38
N ALA A 114 -6.04 -0.80 18.37
CA ALA A 114 -6.20 0.15 19.46
C ALA A 114 -5.88 1.58 18.98
N PRO A 115 -6.75 2.56 19.27
CA PRO A 115 -6.54 3.94 18.87
C PRO A 115 -5.35 4.56 19.62
N ILE A 116 -4.47 5.23 18.90
CA ILE A 116 -3.28 5.92 19.42
C ILE A 116 -3.28 7.43 19.12
N ASP A 117 -4.41 7.95 18.62
CA ASP A 117 -4.61 9.35 18.22
C ASP A 117 -5.15 10.26 19.35
N GLY A 118 -5.35 9.72 20.55
CA GLY A 118 -5.90 10.47 21.68
C GLY A 118 -7.39 10.80 21.58
N LYS A 119 -8.10 10.33 20.54
CA LYS A 119 -9.52 10.62 20.31
C LYS A 119 -10.48 9.64 21.03
N GLY A 120 -9.99 8.85 21.99
CA GLY A 120 -10.78 7.87 22.74
C GLY A 120 -11.14 6.61 21.94
N HIS A 121 -12.06 5.81 22.47
CA HIS A 121 -12.46 4.55 21.86
C HIS A 121 -13.14 4.73 20.50
N ILE A 122 -12.95 3.73 19.62
CA ILE A 122 -13.63 3.69 18.33
C ILE A 122 -15.12 3.46 18.55
N GLN A 123 -15.95 4.33 17.95
CA GLN A 123 -17.39 4.29 18.09
C GLN A 123 -18.04 3.46 16.97
N GLY A 124 -19.26 2.98 17.22
CA GLY A 124 -20.08 2.26 16.25
C GLY A 124 -19.96 0.74 16.32
N GLU A 125 -20.59 0.08 15.35
CA GLU A 125 -20.57 -1.37 15.24
C GLU A 125 -19.20 -1.83 14.70
N LEU A 126 -18.59 -2.78 15.39
CA LEU A 126 -17.27 -3.31 15.06
C LEU A 126 -17.36 -4.82 14.84
N PHE A 127 -16.69 -5.30 13.79
CA PHE A 127 -16.62 -6.70 13.38
C PHE A 127 -15.23 -7.24 13.62
N GLU A 128 -15.12 -8.45 14.09
CA GLU A 128 -13.83 -9.13 14.20
C GLU A 128 -13.37 -9.62 12.83
N MET A 129 -12.27 -9.04 12.35
CA MET A 129 -11.63 -9.40 11.08
C MET A 129 -10.31 -10.11 11.38
N PRO A 130 -10.10 -11.35 10.92
CA PRO A 130 -8.85 -12.07 11.16
C PRO A 130 -7.67 -11.35 10.48
N LEU A 131 -6.54 -11.28 11.18
CA LEU A 131 -5.31 -10.70 10.63
C LEU A 131 -4.83 -11.51 9.42
N GLU A 132 -4.79 -12.83 9.57
CA GLU A 132 -4.46 -13.75 8.47
C GLU A 132 -5.74 -14.37 7.90
N ARG A 133 -5.96 -14.15 6.62
CA ARG A 133 -7.11 -14.64 5.88
C ARG A 133 -6.68 -15.00 4.46
N LYS A 134 -7.21 -16.08 3.91
CA LYS A 134 -6.97 -16.46 2.52
C LYS A 134 -7.54 -15.42 1.57
N ALA A 135 -6.76 -15.11 0.55
CA ALA A 135 -7.20 -14.24 -0.53
C ALA A 135 -8.45 -14.81 -1.24
N PRO A 136 -9.30 -13.96 -1.83
CA PRO A 136 -10.43 -14.42 -2.63
C PRO A 136 -9.98 -15.38 -3.74
N GLY A 137 -10.63 -16.53 -3.86
CA GLY A 137 -10.38 -17.49 -4.93
C GLY A 137 -10.74 -16.93 -6.31
N VAL A 138 -10.31 -17.62 -7.38
CA VAL A 138 -10.45 -17.15 -8.77
C VAL A 138 -11.90 -16.85 -9.15
N ILE A 139 -12.86 -17.67 -8.72
CA ILE A 139 -14.28 -17.51 -9.04
C ILE A 139 -14.93 -16.27 -8.42
N TYR A 140 -14.30 -15.70 -7.38
CA TYR A 140 -14.80 -14.52 -6.66
C TYR A 140 -14.19 -13.22 -7.18
N ARG A 141 -13.32 -13.29 -8.18
CA ARG A 141 -12.64 -12.12 -8.78
C ARG A 141 -13.25 -11.76 -10.11
N GLN A 142 -13.17 -10.50 -10.46
CA GLN A 142 -13.44 -10.00 -11.80
C GLN A 142 -12.26 -9.19 -12.33
N PRO A 143 -12.17 -8.99 -13.67
CA PRO A 143 -11.09 -8.20 -14.26
C PRO A 143 -11.04 -6.77 -13.73
N VAL A 144 -9.82 -6.24 -13.61
CA VAL A 144 -9.56 -4.84 -13.25
C VAL A 144 -9.78 -3.98 -14.48
N ASN A 145 -10.84 -3.17 -14.48
CA ASN A 145 -11.26 -2.34 -15.61
C ASN A 145 -11.74 -0.94 -15.20
N GLU A 146 -11.56 -0.57 -13.94
CA GLU A 146 -11.89 0.75 -13.41
C GLU A 146 -10.61 1.46 -12.99
N PRO A 147 -10.40 2.74 -13.34
CA PRO A 147 -9.21 3.48 -12.95
C PRO A 147 -9.20 3.78 -11.45
N MET A 148 -8.02 3.65 -10.84
CA MET A 148 -7.67 4.27 -9.58
C MET A 148 -6.92 5.55 -9.94
N GLN A 149 -7.60 6.68 -9.94
CA GLN A 149 -6.98 7.97 -10.29
C GLN A 149 -5.99 8.38 -9.20
N THR A 150 -4.72 8.44 -9.56
CA THR A 150 -3.67 8.84 -8.61
C THR A 150 -3.52 10.36 -8.50
N GLY A 151 -4.01 11.09 -9.50
CA GLY A 151 -3.81 12.53 -9.60
C GLY A 151 -2.40 12.92 -10.04
N ILE A 152 -1.58 11.95 -10.42
CA ILE A 152 -0.20 12.15 -10.86
C ILE A 152 -0.14 11.93 -12.37
N LYS A 153 0.15 12.99 -13.11
CA LYS A 153 0.13 13.01 -14.58
C LYS A 153 0.92 11.87 -15.22
N SER A 154 2.13 11.63 -14.73
CA SER A 154 3.01 10.58 -15.27
C SER A 154 2.51 9.16 -15.00
N ILE A 155 1.83 8.92 -13.88
CA ILE A 155 1.27 7.61 -13.53
C ILE A 155 -0.01 7.38 -14.33
N ASP A 156 -1.00 8.27 -14.19
CA ASP A 156 -2.32 8.10 -14.80
C ASP A 156 -2.24 8.02 -16.34
N ALA A 157 -1.24 8.67 -16.94
CA ALA A 157 -1.03 8.64 -18.38
C ALA A 157 -0.25 7.41 -18.87
N MET A 158 0.81 7.00 -18.18
CA MET A 158 1.79 6.03 -18.71
C MET A 158 1.85 4.71 -17.97
N ILE A 159 1.45 4.69 -16.70
CA ILE A 159 1.51 3.52 -15.81
C ILE A 159 0.20 3.47 -15.00
N PRO A 160 -0.96 3.41 -15.66
CA PRO A 160 -2.25 3.54 -14.98
C PRO A 160 -2.49 2.40 -14.00
N VAL A 161 -3.04 2.76 -12.84
CA VAL A 161 -3.43 1.83 -11.78
C VAL A 161 -4.94 1.61 -11.81
N GLY A 162 -5.37 0.37 -11.67
CA GLY A 162 -6.78 0.02 -11.63
C GLY A 162 -7.26 -0.38 -10.23
N ARG A 163 -8.56 -0.22 -9.98
CA ARG A 163 -9.20 -0.63 -8.73
C ARG A 163 -9.14 -2.15 -8.57
N GLY A 164 -8.44 -2.62 -7.54
CA GLY A 164 -8.17 -4.03 -7.30
C GLY A 164 -6.80 -4.52 -7.78
N GLN A 165 -5.98 -3.63 -8.35
CA GLN A 165 -4.61 -3.92 -8.79
C GLN A 165 -3.62 -3.82 -7.64
N ARG A 166 -2.49 -4.52 -7.77
CA ARG A 166 -1.31 -4.40 -6.91
C ARG A 166 -0.20 -3.74 -7.72
N GLU A 167 0.08 -2.49 -7.45
CA GLU A 167 1.14 -1.76 -8.17
C GLU A 167 2.26 -1.38 -7.20
N LEU A 168 3.45 -1.92 -7.46
CA LEU A 168 4.61 -1.70 -6.60
C LEU A 168 5.19 -0.29 -6.82
N VAL A 169 5.47 0.42 -5.73
CA VAL A 169 6.24 1.67 -5.75
C VAL A 169 7.64 1.37 -5.21
N ILE A 170 8.65 1.45 -6.07
CA ILE A 170 10.00 1.00 -5.77
C ILE A 170 11.05 2.08 -6.10
N GLY A 171 12.09 2.17 -5.30
CA GLY A 171 13.21 3.10 -5.51
C GLY A 171 14.02 3.32 -4.25
N ASP A 172 15.12 4.05 -4.37
CA ASP A 172 16.02 4.36 -3.28
C ASP A 172 15.38 5.27 -2.22
N ARG A 173 16.07 5.40 -1.10
CA ARG A 173 15.64 6.29 -0.02
C ARG A 173 15.50 7.73 -0.52
N GLN A 174 14.45 8.44 -0.08
CA GLN A 174 14.19 9.85 -0.41
C GLN A 174 13.93 10.15 -1.90
N THR A 175 13.53 9.19 -2.70
CA THR A 175 13.14 9.39 -4.11
C THR A 175 11.67 9.83 -4.30
N GLY A 176 10.91 9.98 -3.22
CA GLY A 176 9.52 10.43 -3.27
C GLY A 176 8.45 9.31 -3.27
N LYS A 177 8.82 8.07 -2.90
CA LYS A 177 7.89 6.93 -2.85
C LYS A 177 6.64 7.21 -2.00
N THR A 178 6.86 7.61 -0.75
CA THR A 178 5.77 7.99 0.17
C THR A 178 4.94 9.14 -0.37
N THR A 179 5.58 10.15 -0.98
CA THR A 179 4.89 11.32 -1.57
C THR A 179 3.92 10.91 -2.66
N VAL A 180 4.31 10.04 -3.58
CA VAL A 180 3.44 9.50 -4.64
C VAL A 180 2.21 8.80 -4.03
N CYS A 181 2.41 8.03 -2.97
CA CYS A 181 1.31 7.33 -2.30
C CYS A 181 0.38 8.29 -1.56
N ILE A 182 0.92 9.30 -0.88
CA ILE A 182 0.12 10.32 -0.19
C ILE A 182 -0.67 11.15 -1.21
N ASP A 183 -0.07 11.58 -2.31
CA ASP A 183 -0.77 12.29 -3.39
C ASP A 183 -1.93 11.46 -3.95
N THR A 184 -1.74 10.14 -4.08
CA THR A 184 -2.82 9.23 -4.48
C THR A 184 -3.98 9.22 -3.47
N ILE A 185 -3.70 9.24 -2.15
CA ILE A 185 -4.74 9.39 -1.12
C ILE A 185 -5.44 10.74 -1.26
N LEU A 186 -4.68 11.83 -1.38
CA LEU A 186 -5.23 13.19 -1.46
C LEU A 186 -6.18 13.33 -2.66
N ASN A 187 -5.87 12.67 -3.78
CA ASN A 187 -6.70 12.70 -4.98
C ASN A 187 -8.07 12.02 -4.80
N GLN A 188 -8.25 11.15 -3.80
CA GLN A 188 -9.52 10.49 -3.54
C GLN A 188 -10.56 11.43 -2.89
N LYS A 189 -10.16 12.65 -2.53
CA LYS A 189 -11.07 13.64 -1.93
C LYS A 189 -12.26 13.96 -2.83
N GLU A 190 -12.07 14.03 -4.13
CA GLU A 190 -13.15 14.30 -5.09
C GLU A 190 -14.23 13.21 -5.05
N PHE A 191 -13.84 11.93 -4.93
CA PHE A 191 -14.77 10.82 -4.79
C PHE A 191 -15.49 10.84 -3.44
N TYR A 192 -14.79 11.21 -2.37
CA TYR A 192 -15.40 11.39 -1.05
C TYR A 192 -16.45 12.51 -1.07
N ASP A 193 -16.12 13.67 -1.61
CA ASP A 193 -17.00 14.84 -1.70
C ASP A 193 -18.23 14.57 -2.61
N SER A 194 -18.12 13.67 -3.59
CA SER A 194 -19.22 13.25 -4.47
C SER A 194 -20.13 12.15 -3.86
N GLY A 195 -19.80 11.64 -2.68
CA GLY A 195 -20.57 10.59 -2.00
C GLY A 195 -20.23 9.16 -2.43
N GLU A 196 -19.18 8.97 -3.20
CA GLU A 196 -18.64 7.67 -3.62
C GLU A 196 -17.20 7.46 -3.11
N PRO A 197 -16.98 7.43 -1.78
CA PRO A 197 -15.64 7.44 -1.20
C PRO A 197 -14.83 6.21 -1.60
N VAL A 198 -13.54 6.42 -1.84
CA VAL A 198 -12.52 5.38 -1.80
C VAL A 198 -11.92 5.41 -0.39
N TYR A 199 -12.11 4.34 0.37
CA TYR A 199 -11.57 4.25 1.72
C TYR A 199 -10.07 3.96 1.67
N CYS A 200 -9.27 4.83 2.26
CA CYS A 200 -7.83 4.72 2.21
C CYS A 200 -7.27 4.17 3.51
N ILE A 201 -6.29 3.28 3.42
CA ILE A 201 -5.56 2.74 4.56
C ILE A 201 -4.07 3.01 4.34
N TYR A 202 -3.47 3.78 5.22
CA TYR A 202 -2.03 4.01 5.20
C TYR A 202 -1.37 3.21 6.33
N VAL A 203 -0.55 2.24 5.97
CA VAL A 203 0.17 1.38 6.94
C VAL A 203 1.62 1.83 7.04
N ALA A 204 1.97 2.44 8.16
CA ALA A 204 3.33 2.83 8.49
C ALA A 204 4.05 1.69 9.20
N ILE A 205 5.13 1.16 8.60
CA ILE A 205 5.84 -0.02 9.08
C ILE A 205 7.26 0.39 9.45
N GLY A 206 7.62 0.27 10.73
CA GLY A 206 8.98 0.56 11.22
C GLY A 206 9.43 2.01 10.94
N GLN A 207 8.50 2.95 10.86
CA GLN A 207 8.80 4.37 10.66
C GLN A 207 8.97 5.09 12.00
N LYS A 208 9.63 6.25 11.96
CA LYS A 208 9.72 7.13 13.13
C LYS A 208 8.35 7.69 13.46
N ALA A 209 7.97 7.73 14.72
CA ALA A 209 6.70 8.29 15.18
C ALA A 209 6.46 9.74 14.67
N SER A 210 7.52 10.55 14.59
CA SER A 210 7.45 11.90 14.04
C SER A 210 7.08 11.95 12.56
N THR A 211 7.53 10.94 11.77
CA THR A 211 7.17 10.83 10.35
C THR A 211 5.68 10.47 10.20
N VAL A 212 5.22 9.50 11.00
CA VAL A 212 3.81 9.09 11.00
C VAL A 212 2.90 10.26 11.42
N ALA A 213 3.28 10.99 12.47
CA ALA A 213 2.55 12.18 12.91
C ALA A 213 2.52 13.27 11.84
N GLY A 214 3.62 13.47 11.10
CA GLY A 214 3.68 14.41 9.98
C GLY A 214 2.72 14.04 8.85
N ILE A 215 2.65 12.76 8.50
CA ILE A 215 1.73 12.25 7.46
C ILE A 215 0.28 12.41 7.93
N ALA A 216 -0.06 11.98 9.14
CA ALA A 216 -1.40 12.13 9.69
C ALA A 216 -1.85 13.61 9.67
N ARG A 217 -0.95 14.54 10.01
CA ARG A 217 -1.20 15.97 9.95
C ARG A 217 -1.46 16.46 8.52
N ILE A 218 -0.66 16.05 7.54
CA ILE A 218 -0.89 16.40 6.12
C ILE A 218 -2.27 15.92 5.67
N LEU A 219 -2.64 14.68 6.00
CA LEU A 219 -3.94 14.12 5.67
C LEU A 219 -5.08 14.91 6.34
N GLU A 220 -4.90 15.34 7.58
CA GLU A 220 -5.89 16.14 8.32
C GLU A 220 -6.02 17.55 7.73
N GLU A 221 -4.91 18.26 7.50
CA GLU A 221 -4.88 19.60 6.91
C GLU A 221 -5.51 19.65 5.50
N LYS A 222 -5.34 18.60 4.71
CA LYS A 222 -5.92 18.46 3.37
C LYS A 222 -7.34 17.87 3.39
N GLY A 223 -7.88 17.53 4.56
CA GLY A 223 -9.21 16.92 4.72
C GLY A 223 -9.30 15.46 4.27
N ALA A 224 -8.17 14.82 4.00
CA ALA A 224 -8.12 13.43 3.53
C ALA A 224 -8.22 12.42 4.68
N LEU A 225 -7.99 12.83 5.93
CA LEU A 225 -8.16 11.95 7.08
C LEU A 225 -9.62 11.48 7.23
N ALA A 226 -10.60 12.27 6.75
CA ALA A 226 -12.01 11.93 6.81
C ALA A 226 -12.40 10.60 6.12
N TYR A 227 -11.58 10.12 5.20
CA TYR A 227 -11.77 8.84 4.50
C TYR A 227 -10.54 7.93 4.59
N THR A 228 -9.61 8.25 5.49
CA THR A 228 -8.35 7.50 5.63
C THR A 228 -8.18 6.98 7.05
N THR A 229 -7.76 5.71 7.17
CA THR A 229 -7.31 5.12 8.43
C THR A 229 -5.79 4.97 8.38
N VAL A 230 -5.09 5.35 9.45
CA VAL A 230 -3.65 5.15 9.59
C VAL A 230 -3.41 3.99 10.55
N VAL A 231 -2.68 2.97 10.11
CA VAL A 231 -2.19 1.87 10.95
C VAL A 231 -0.70 2.09 11.19
N ALA A 232 -0.29 2.27 12.43
CA ALA A 232 1.10 2.56 12.76
C ALA A 232 1.74 1.47 13.61
N ALA A 233 2.86 0.95 13.10
CA ALA A 233 3.84 0.17 13.85
C ALA A 233 5.18 0.92 13.77
N ASN A 234 5.51 1.65 14.81
CA ASN A 234 6.69 2.52 14.82
C ASN A 234 7.98 1.71 14.90
N ALA A 235 9.11 2.34 14.61
CA ALA A 235 10.43 1.72 14.68
C ALA A 235 10.83 1.30 16.12
N SER A 236 10.16 1.86 17.15
CA SER A 236 10.36 1.51 18.56
C SER A 236 9.46 0.36 19.02
N ASP A 237 8.49 -0.03 18.20
CA ASP A 237 7.58 -1.11 18.56
C ASP A 237 8.24 -2.48 18.31
N PRO A 238 7.89 -3.51 19.07
CA PRO A 238 8.43 -4.86 18.88
C PRO A 238 8.28 -5.35 17.44
N ALA A 239 9.26 -6.14 16.98
CA ALA A 239 9.26 -6.66 15.60
C ALA A 239 7.95 -7.36 15.20
N PRO A 240 7.28 -8.16 16.05
CA PRO A 240 5.98 -8.74 15.72
C PRO A 240 4.90 -7.72 15.35
N MET A 241 4.86 -6.57 16.00
CA MET A 241 3.93 -5.49 15.68
C MET A 241 4.16 -4.95 14.26
N GLN A 242 5.43 -4.82 13.85
CA GLN A 242 5.80 -4.37 12.50
C GLN A 242 5.48 -5.45 11.44
N VAL A 243 5.61 -6.72 11.77
CA VAL A 243 5.26 -7.85 10.89
C VAL A 243 3.75 -7.88 10.60
N TYR A 244 2.92 -7.70 11.63
CA TYR A 244 1.47 -7.85 11.51
C TYR A 244 0.70 -6.57 11.17
N ALA A 245 1.31 -5.39 11.24
CA ALA A 245 0.66 -4.13 10.85
C ALA A 245 0.11 -4.14 9.41
N PRO A 246 0.82 -4.67 8.39
CA PRO A 246 0.26 -4.81 7.04
C PRO A 246 -0.97 -5.72 6.99
N PHE A 247 -1.00 -6.78 7.76
CA PHE A 247 -2.15 -7.69 7.83
C PHE A 247 -3.35 -7.03 8.52
N ALA A 248 -3.12 -6.22 9.55
CA ALA A 248 -4.15 -5.41 10.18
C ALA A 248 -4.74 -4.39 9.20
N GLY A 249 -3.89 -3.69 8.45
CA GLY A 249 -4.32 -2.79 7.38
C GLY A 249 -5.12 -3.51 6.30
N ALA A 250 -4.67 -4.70 5.87
CA ALA A 250 -5.38 -5.52 4.91
C ALA A 250 -6.78 -5.93 5.41
N ALA A 251 -6.89 -6.33 6.68
CA ALA A 251 -8.18 -6.67 7.29
C ALA A 251 -9.16 -5.47 7.30
N ILE A 252 -8.66 -4.25 7.54
CA ILE A 252 -9.45 -3.02 7.43
C ILE A 252 -9.91 -2.80 5.98
N GLY A 253 -9.00 -2.93 5.02
CA GLY A 253 -9.32 -2.77 3.59
C GLY A 253 -10.31 -3.82 3.07
N GLU A 254 -10.20 -5.05 3.56
CA GLU A 254 -11.13 -6.15 3.22
C GLU A 254 -12.56 -5.91 3.71
N TYR A 255 -12.74 -5.27 4.87
CA TYR A 255 -14.06 -4.89 5.34
C TYR A 255 -14.79 -4.02 4.31
N PHE A 256 -14.13 -3.01 3.76
CA PHE A 256 -14.72 -2.16 2.71
C PHE A 256 -14.90 -2.92 1.41
N ARG A 257 -13.90 -3.69 0.96
CA ARG A 257 -13.98 -4.51 -0.24
C ARG A 257 -15.16 -5.49 -0.18
N ASP A 258 -15.29 -6.23 0.91
CA ASP A 258 -16.30 -7.28 1.05
C ASP A 258 -17.71 -6.72 1.24
N THR A 259 -17.83 -5.46 1.65
CA THR A 259 -19.11 -4.73 1.69
C THR A 259 -19.42 -3.94 0.40
N GLY A 260 -18.75 -4.26 -0.71
CA GLY A 260 -19.02 -3.72 -2.04
C GLY A 260 -18.42 -2.34 -2.32
N ARG A 261 -17.47 -1.88 -1.51
CA ARG A 261 -16.90 -0.53 -1.60
C ARG A 261 -15.44 -0.57 -2.08
N PRO A 262 -14.96 0.48 -2.75
CA PRO A 262 -13.56 0.56 -3.13
C PRO A 262 -12.69 0.98 -1.95
N ALA A 263 -11.55 0.29 -1.79
CA ALA A 263 -10.52 0.64 -0.83
C ALA A 263 -9.13 0.71 -1.51
N LEU A 264 -8.28 1.57 -0.97
CA LEU A 264 -6.88 1.74 -1.34
C LEU A 264 -6.00 1.51 -0.12
N ILE A 265 -5.05 0.60 -0.20
CA ILE A 265 -4.10 0.35 0.88
C ILE A 265 -2.67 0.65 0.43
N ILE A 266 -1.93 1.32 1.29
CA ILE A 266 -0.52 1.64 1.11
C ILE A 266 0.27 0.95 2.20
N TYR A 267 1.31 0.20 1.81
CA TYR A 267 2.24 -0.44 2.74
C TYR A 267 3.59 0.28 2.71
N ASP A 268 3.86 1.12 3.68
CA ASP A 268 5.08 1.93 3.72
C ASP A 268 5.99 1.55 4.92
N ASP A 269 6.97 0.63 4.78
CA ASP A 269 7.30 -0.15 3.59
C ASP A 269 7.44 -1.65 3.90
N LEU A 270 7.27 -2.49 2.89
CA LEU A 270 7.41 -3.94 3.03
C LEU A 270 8.85 -4.40 3.20
N SER A 271 9.85 -3.59 2.85
CA SER A 271 11.25 -3.89 3.13
C SER A 271 11.50 -3.99 4.64
N LYS A 272 10.92 -3.07 5.42
CA LYS A 272 10.99 -3.10 6.89
C LYS A 272 10.19 -4.24 7.48
N GLN A 273 9.02 -4.56 6.90
CA GLN A 273 8.29 -5.76 7.30
C GLN A 273 9.15 -7.02 7.16
N ALA A 274 9.84 -7.17 6.03
CA ALA A 274 10.71 -8.31 5.78
C ALA A 274 11.86 -8.38 6.80
N VAL A 275 12.47 -7.23 7.15
CA VAL A 275 13.53 -7.16 8.17
C VAL A 275 12.99 -7.59 9.53
N ALA A 276 11.83 -7.08 9.96
CA ALA A 276 11.17 -7.47 11.19
C ALA A 276 10.81 -8.97 11.21
N TYR A 277 10.34 -9.50 10.08
CA TYR A 277 10.04 -10.93 9.95
C TYR A 277 11.29 -11.81 10.03
N ARG A 278 12.42 -11.35 9.46
CA ARG A 278 13.72 -12.00 9.62
C ARG A 278 14.15 -12.04 11.09
N GLU A 279 14.02 -10.94 11.82
CA GLU A 279 14.32 -10.85 13.24
C GLU A 279 13.47 -11.85 14.03
N VAL A 280 12.16 -11.83 13.91
CA VAL A 280 11.24 -12.76 14.58
C VAL A 280 11.59 -14.22 14.26
N SER A 281 11.88 -14.52 12.99
CA SER A 281 12.19 -15.88 12.54
C SER A 281 13.52 -16.40 13.11
N LEU A 282 14.53 -15.56 13.21
CA LEU A 282 15.82 -15.91 13.81
C LEU A 282 15.68 -16.14 15.32
N LEU A 283 14.90 -15.32 16.00
CA LEU A 283 14.62 -15.49 17.43
C LEU A 283 13.84 -16.79 17.71
N LEU A 284 12.91 -17.16 16.82
CA LEU A 284 12.23 -18.46 16.84
C LEU A 284 13.10 -19.63 16.36
N ARG A 285 14.40 -19.40 16.12
CA ARG A 285 15.38 -20.40 15.67
C ARG A 285 15.03 -21.08 14.33
N ARG A 286 14.25 -20.42 13.49
CA ARG A 286 13.98 -20.90 12.12
C ARG A 286 15.26 -20.81 11.27
N PRO A 287 15.57 -21.80 10.42
CA PRO A 287 16.79 -21.81 9.62
C PRO A 287 16.81 -20.62 8.64
N PRO A 288 17.90 -19.83 8.60
CA PRO A 288 18.05 -18.73 7.67
C PRO A 288 18.33 -19.21 6.25
N GLY A 289 17.78 -18.52 5.25
CA GLY A 289 18.08 -18.69 3.84
C GLY A 289 18.93 -17.53 3.27
N ARG A 290 18.65 -17.14 2.02
CA ARG A 290 19.35 -16.04 1.33
C ARG A 290 19.21 -14.73 2.13
N GLU A 291 20.33 -14.03 2.32
CA GLU A 291 20.42 -12.77 3.08
C GLU A 291 19.87 -12.89 4.52
N ALA A 292 19.95 -14.10 5.08
CA ALA A 292 19.41 -14.48 6.38
C ALA A 292 17.87 -14.36 6.51
N TYR A 293 17.13 -14.15 5.42
CA TYR A 293 15.68 -14.24 5.43
C TYR A 293 15.21 -15.70 5.58
N PRO A 294 14.08 -15.94 6.27
CA PRO A 294 13.49 -17.28 6.32
C PRO A 294 12.99 -17.71 4.94
N GLY A 295 12.92 -19.02 4.70
CA GLY A 295 12.53 -19.59 3.41
C GLY A 295 11.12 -19.21 2.95
N ASP A 296 10.25 -18.81 3.88
CA ASP A 296 8.85 -18.44 3.63
C ASP A 296 8.61 -16.92 3.49
N VAL A 297 9.68 -16.10 3.37
CA VAL A 297 9.52 -14.64 3.21
C VAL A 297 8.77 -14.26 1.92
N PHE A 298 8.89 -15.06 0.85
CA PHE A 298 8.07 -14.89 -0.34
C PHE A 298 6.58 -15.08 -0.01
N TYR A 299 6.26 -16.11 0.76
CA TYR A 299 4.88 -16.40 1.18
C TYR A 299 4.32 -15.33 2.11
N LEU A 300 5.15 -14.70 2.95
CA LEU A 300 4.75 -13.54 3.75
C LEU A 300 4.13 -12.43 2.89
N HIS A 301 4.83 -12.01 1.84
CA HIS A 301 4.37 -10.95 0.95
C HIS A 301 3.27 -11.41 -0.02
N SER A 302 3.35 -12.64 -0.54
CA SER A 302 2.36 -13.13 -1.50
C SER A 302 0.99 -13.31 -0.86
N ARG A 303 0.90 -13.91 0.35
CA ARG A 303 -0.39 -14.08 1.04
C ARG A 303 -1.02 -12.75 1.47
N LEU A 304 -0.19 -11.72 1.72
CA LEU A 304 -0.66 -10.37 1.99
C LEU A 304 -1.20 -9.69 0.73
N LEU A 305 -0.38 -9.63 -0.32
CA LEU A 305 -0.68 -8.86 -1.54
C LEU A 305 -1.78 -9.50 -2.39
N GLU A 306 -1.93 -10.84 -2.38
CA GLU A 306 -3.02 -11.53 -3.06
C GLU A 306 -4.42 -11.19 -2.49
N ARG A 307 -4.49 -10.63 -1.29
CA ARG A 307 -5.74 -10.14 -0.69
C ARG A 307 -6.29 -8.90 -1.40
N ALA A 308 -5.43 -8.14 -2.09
CA ALA A 308 -5.85 -7.06 -2.98
C ALA A 308 -6.46 -7.66 -4.25
N ALA A 309 -7.72 -7.33 -4.50
CA ALA A 309 -8.48 -7.87 -5.62
C ALA A 309 -9.72 -7.01 -5.91
N LYS A 310 -10.28 -7.16 -7.12
CA LYS A 310 -11.63 -6.71 -7.45
C LYS A 310 -12.58 -7.90 -7.33
N VAL A 311 -13.57 -7.78 -6.44
CA VAL A 311 -14.57 -8.82 -6.19
C VAL A 311 -15.62 -8.79 -7.29
N ILE A 312 -16.12 -9.98 -7.65
CA ILE A 312 -17.20 -10.16 -8.63
C ILE A 312 -18.42 -9.32 -8.22
N SER A 313 -19.12 -8.75 -9.21
CA SER A 313 -20.27 -7.87 -8.96
C SER A 313 -21.55 -8.60 -8.55
N ASP A 314 -21.59 -9.94 -8.73
CA ASP A 314 -22.74 -10.76 -8.33
C ASP A 314 -22.71 -11.06 -6.83
N ASP A 315 -23.67 -10.49 -6.09
CA ASP A 315 -23.79 -10.66 -4.64
C ASP A 315 -23.98 -12.13 -4.22
N SER A 316 -24.65 -12.93 -5.05
CA SER A 316 -24.92 -14.36 -4.76
C SER A 316 -23.64 -15.21 -4.81
N ILE A 317 -22.66 -14.79 -5.61
CA ILE A 317 -21.35 -15.41 -5.70
C ILE A 317 -20.42 -14.82 -4.63
N ALA A 318 -20.40 -13.49 -4.49
CA ALA A 318 -19.55 -12.79 -3.52
C ALA A 318 -19.83 -13.26 -2.08
N SER A 319 -21.09 -13.49 -1.70
CA SER A 319 -21.48 -13.99 -0.38
C SER A 319 -20.97 -15.40 -0.05
N LYS A 320 -20.47 -16.14 -1.05
CA LYS A 320 -19.87 -17.46 -0.87
C LYS A 320 -18.34 -17.45 -0.86
N MET A 321 -17.74 -16.26 -0.81
CA MET A 321 -16.30 -16.09 -0.78
C MET A 321 -15.69 -16.86 0.40
N ASN A 322 -14.52 -17.45 0.17
CA ASN A 322 -13.82 -18.24 1.19
C ASN A 322 -13.42 -17.38 2.40
N ASP A 323 -13.41 -18.02 3.56
CA ASP A 323 -12.96 -17.44 4.84
C ASP A 323 -13.64 -16.10 5.21
N LEU A 324 -14.91 -15.91 4.81
CA LEU A 324 -15.69 -14.76 5.25
C LEU A 324 -15.94 -14.82 6.76
N PRO A 325 -15.65 -13.74 7.51
CA PRO A 325 -16.02 -13.67 8.92
C PRO A 325 -17.54 -13.85 9.08
N GLU A 326 -17.95 -14.68 10.04
CA GLU A 326 -19.36 -15.00 10.28
C GLU A 326 -20.21 -13.74 10.47
N ALA A 327 -19.70 -12.80 11.27
CA ALA A 327 -20.36 -11.53 11.57
C ALA A 327 -20.54 -10.60 10.35
N LEU A 328 -19.84 -10.87 9.24
CA LEU A 328 -19.90 -10.05 8.03
C LEU A 328 -20.78 -10.66 6.93
N LYS A 329 -21.14 -11.94 7.02
CA LYS A 329 -21.84 -12.68 5.96
C LYS A 329 -23.08 -11.98 5.42
N ASP A 330 -23.90 -11.42 6.29
CA ASP A 330 -25.14 -10.73 5.90
C ASP A 330 -24.91 -9.33 5.29
N LYS A 331 -23.69 -8.81 5.34
CA LYS A 331 -23.32 -7.48 4.85
C LYS A 331 -22.49 -7.52 3.56
N VAL A 332 -22.13 -8.72 3.10
CA VAL A 332 -21.31 -8.91 1.89
C VAL A 332 -22.05 -8.42 0.65
N LYS A 333 -21.36 -7.63 -0.15
CA LYS A 333 -21.82 -7.17 -1.47
C LYS A 333 -20.72 -7.33 -2.50
N GLY A 334 -21.12 -7.64 -3.72
CA GLY A 334 -20.21 -7.73 -4.85
C GLY A 334 -19.71 -6.37 -5.34
N GLY A 335 -18.76 -6.40 -6.26
CA GLY A 335 -18.23 -5.22 -6.94
C GLY A 335 -17.21 -4.40 -6.17
N GLY A 336 -16.96 -4.69 -4.89
CA GLY A 336 -15.93 -4.01 -4.11
C GLY A 336 -14.51 -4.31 -4.58
N SER A 337 -13.58 -3.46 -4.20
CA SER A 337 -12.17 -3.61 -4.59
C SER A 337 -11.22 -3.20 -3.47
N LEU A 338 -10.07 -3.87 -3.41
CA LEU A 338 -8.93 -3.47 -2.60
C LEU A 338 -7.71 -3.31 -3.50
N THR A 339 -7.28 -2.08 -3.70
CA THR A 339 -6.10 -1.73 -4.49
C THR A 339 -4.91 -1.59 -3.56
N ALA A 340 -3.77 -2.19 -3.89
CA ALA A 340 -2.58 -2.14 -3.05
C ALA A 340 -1.43 -1.39 -3.73
N LEU A 341 -0.83 -0.47 -2.99
CA LEU A 341 0.43 0.20 -3.34
C LEU A 341 1.50 -0.17 -2.31
N PRO A 342 2.13 -1.34 -2.44
CA PRO A 342 3.29 -1.69 -1.61
C PRO A 342 4.49 -0.82 -1.99
N ILE A 343 5.24 -0.39 -0.98
CA ILE A 343 6.51 0.32 -1.15
C ILE A 343 7.65 -0.62 -0.83
N ILE A 344 8.66 -0.63 -1.71
CA ILE A 344 9.95 -1.30 -1.50
C ILE A 344 11.08 -0.28 -1.60
N GLU A 345 11.97 -0.31 -0.63
CA GLU A 345 13.21 0.49 -0.65
C GLU A 345 14.35 -0.31 -1.26
N THR A 346 14.99 0.28 -2.28
CA THR A 346 16.22 -0.26 -2.88
C THR A 346 17.44 0.45 -2.32
N GLN A 347 18.62 -0.14 -2.56
CA GLN A 347 19.91 0.48 -2.29
C GLN A 347 20.65 0.62 -3.63
N ALA A 348 21.06 1.84 -3.96
CA ALA A 348 21.75 2.16 -5.22
C ALA A 348 21.01 1.67 -6.48
N GLY A 349 19.67 1.69 -6.47
CA GLY A 349 18.84 1.24 -7.58
C GLY A 349 18.84 -0.27 -7.83
N ASP A 350 19.37 -1.09 -6.92
CA ASP A 350 19.46 -2.54 -7.11
C ASP A 350 18.07 -3.21 -6.94
N VAL A 351 17.45 -3.48 -8.08
CA VAL A 351 16.18 -4.23 -8.16
C VAL A 351 16.39 -5.75 -8.18
N SER A 352 17.63 -6.22 -8.28
CA SER A 352 17.98 -7.66 -8.30
C SER A 352 18.16 -8.26 -6.91
N ALA A 353 18.13 -7.45 -5.85
CA ALA A 353 18.14 -7.88 -4.47
C ALA A 353 16.94 -8.80 -4.16
N TYR A 354 17.05 -9.58 -3.08
CA TYR A 354 16.11 -10.67 -2.80
C TYR A 354 14.66 -10.19 -2.60
N ILE A 355 14.43 -9.21 -1.74
CA ILE A 355 13.07 -8.72 -1.44
C ILE A 355 12.46 -7.96 -2.64
N PRO A 356 13.17 -7.02 -3.31
CA PRO A 356 12.66 -6.38 -4.53
C PRO A 356 12.21 -7.38 -5.59
N THR A 357 13.04 -8.37 -5.92
CA THR A 357 12.74 -9.41 -6.92
C THR A 357 11.47 -10.17 -6.58
N ASN A 358 11.31 -10.56 -5.31
CA ASN A 358 10.12 -11.28 -4.84
C ASN A 358 8.86 -10.44 -5.04
N VAL A 359 8.87 -9.17 -4.61
CA VAL A 359 7.67 -8.32 -4.66
C VAL A 359 7.32 -7.91 -6.09
N ILE A 360 8.30 -7.65 -6.96
CA ILE A 360 8.08 -7.42 -8.40
C ILE A 360 7.35 -8.61 -9.04
N SER A 361 7.68 -9.85 -8.64
CA SER A 361 7.03 -11.04 -9.19
C SER A 361 5.59 -11.24 -8.71
N ILE A 362 5.26 -10.77 -7.51
CA ILE A 362 3.92 -10.88 -6.91
C ILE A 362 2.97 -9.81 -7.46
N THR A 363 3.47 -8.62 -7.79
CA THR A 363 2.67 -7.46 -8.17
C THR A 363 2.29 -7.44 -9.64
N ASP A 364 1.28 -6.65 -9.98
CA ASP A 364 0.76 -6.48 -11.36
C ASP A 364 1.48 -5.37 -12.13
N GLY A 365 2.64 -4.95 -11.66
CA GLY A 365 3.50 -3.94 -12.23
C GLY A 365 4.28 -3.17 -11.18
N GLN A 366 5.09 -2.22 -11.62
CA GLN A 366 5.90 -1.39 -10.75
C GLN A 366 6.06 0.05 -11.29
N ILE A 367 6.06 0.99 -10.36
CA ILE A 367 6.43 2.39 -10.56
C ILE A 367 7.84 2.55 -9.96
N PHE A 368 8.84 2.72 -10.81
CA PHE A 368 10.23 2.86 -10.40
C PHE A 368 10.62 4.33 -10.28
N LEU A 369 11.04 4.74 -9.08
CA LEU A 369 11.57 6.07 -8.81
C LEU A 369 13.09 6.04 -8.75
N GLU A 370 13.72 6.89 -9.56
CA GLU A 370 15.17 6.93 -9.79
C GLU A 370 15.80 8.15 -9.13
N SER A 371 16.91 7.92 -8.41
CA SER A 371 17.64 8.97 -7.70
C SER A 371 18.21 10.03 -8.63
N ASP A 372 18.72 9.62 -9.81
CA ASP A 372 19.31 10.54 -10.78
C ASP A 372 18.27 11.52 -11.33
N LEU A 373 17.05 11.05 -11.59
CA LEU A 373 15.95 11.91 -12.01
C LEU A 373 15.52 12.88 -10.90
N PHE A 374 15.46 12.38 -9.67
CA PHE A 374 15.11 13.20 -8.51
C PHE A 374 16.12 14.33 -8.32
N ASN A 375 17.41 14.02 -8.42
CA ASN A 375 18.49 14.97 -8.29
C ASN A 375 18.56 15.95 -9.48
N ALA A 376 18.17 15.51 -10.68
CA ALA A 376 18.03 16.37 -11.86
C ALA A 376 16.79 17.27 -11.82
N GLY A 377 15.99 17.22 -10.74
CA GLY A 377 14.80 18.06 -10.59
C GLY A 377 13.56 17.56 -11.35
N VAL A 378 13.57 16.34 -11.86
CA VAL A 378 12.39 15.69 -12.43
C VAL A 378 11.59 15.08 -11.28
N ARG A 379 10.47 15.67 -10.92
CA ARG A 379 9.63 15.25 -9.79
C ARG A 379 8.16 15.20 -10.20
N PRO A 380 7.48 14.05 -10.04
CA PRO A 380 7.98 12.78 -9.49
C PRO A 380 9.06 12.13 -10.38
N ALA A 381 10.01 11.47 -9.74
CA ALA A 381 11.22 10.95 -10.38
C ALA A 381 10.99 9.57 -11.04
N ILE A 382 9.91 9.43 -11.78
CA ILE A 382 9.46 8.16 -12.37
C ILE A 382 10.27 7.83 -13.61
N ASN A 383 10.94 6.68 -13.59
CA ASN A 383 11.57 6.12 -14.77
C ASN A 383 10.54 5.35 -15.60
N VAL A 384 10.10 5.95 -16.70
CA VAL A 384 9.04 5.42 -17.57
C VAL A 384 9.48 4.17 -18.32
N GLY A 385 10.79 4.02 -18.57
CA GLY A 385 11.35 2.90 -19.34
C GLY A 385 11.20 1.56 -18.63
N ILE A 386 11.44 1.54 -17.32
CA ILE A 386 11.39 0.31 -16.49
C ILE A 386 10.11 0.20 -15.65
N SER A 387 9.29 1.23 -15.63
CA SER A 387 7.98 1.18 -14.97
C SER A 387 6.95 0.52 -15.88
N VAL A 388 6.12 -0.35 -15.31
CA VAL A 388 5.15 -1.16 -16.07
C VAL A 388 3.85 -1.29 -15.28
N SER A 389 2.71 -1.11 -15.94
CA SER A 389 1.40 -1.57 -15.45
C SER A 389 0.90 -2.71 -16.35
N ARG A 390 0.65 -3.89 -15.76
CA ARG A 390 0.13 -5.05 -16.51
C ARG A 390 -1.35 -4.90 -16.86
N VAL A 391 -2.09 -4.05 -16.16
CA VAL A 391 -3.49 -3.70 -16.46
C VAL A 391 -3.55 -2.68 -17.61
N GLY A 392 -2.66 -1.69 -17.58
CA GLY A 392 -2.48 -0.73 -18.65
C GLY A 392 -3.75 0.05 -18.98
N GLY A 393 -4.00 0.26 -20.27
CA GLY A 393 -5.12 1.08 -20.76
C GLY A 393 -6.53 0.58 -20.40
N SER A 394 -6.68 -0.61 -19.80
CA SER A 394 -7.96 -1.04 -19.23
C SER A 394 -8.32 -0.27 -17.95
N ALA A 395 -7.32 0.28 -17.27
CA ALA A 395 -7.45 1.13 -16.08
C ALA A 395 -7.44 2.63 -16.42
N GLN A 396 -7.76 3.01 -17.64
CA GLN A 396 -7.85 4.42 -18.08
C GLN A 396 -9.24 4.75 -18.60
N ILE A 397 -9.69 5.99 -18.34
CA ILE A 397 -10.85 6.52 -19.04
C ILE A 397 -10.54 6.68 -20.53
N LYS A 398 -11.56 6.57 -21.38
CA LYS A 398 -11.38 6.55 -22.85
C LYS A 398 -10.66 7.79 -23.41
N SER A 399 -10.89 8.96 -22.84
CA SER A 399 -10.20 10.21 -23.23
C SER A 399 -8.71 10.13 -22.91
N MET A 400 -8.31 9.72 -21.70
CA MET A 400 -6.91 9.54 -21.32
C MET A 400 -6.21 8.50 -22.20
N LYS A 401 -6.85 7.35 -22.42
CA LYS A 401 -6.30 6.28 -23.28
C LYS A 401 -5.98 6.75 -24.69
N LYS A 402 -6.86 7.60 -25.28
CA LYS A 402 -6.63 8.15 -26.62
C LYS A 402 -5.48 9.17 -26.66
N VAL A 403 -5.37 9.98 -25.61
CA VAL A 403 -4.40 11.08 -25.56
C VAL A 403 -3.01 10.60 -25.19
N ALA A 404 -2.92 9.68 -24.22
CA ALA A 404 -1.66 9.20 -23.66
C ALA A 404 -1.07 7.99 -24.41
N GLY A 405 -1.75 7.47 -25.43
CA GLY A 405 -1.39 6.20 -26.10
C GLY A 405 0.04 6.12 -26.64
N THR A 406 0.61 7.23 -27.10
CA THR A 406 2.00 7.30 -27.60
C THR A 406 2.98 7.91 -26.61
N LEU A 407 2.49 8.55 -25.54
CA LEU A 407 3.31 9.37 -24.64
C LEU A 407 4.46 8.56 -24.01
N LYS A 408 4.20 7.32 -23.59
CA LYS A 408 5.22 6.45 -23.00
C LYS A 408 6.34 6.16 -23.99
N LEU A 409 5.99 5.85 -25.24
CA LEU A 409 6.96 5.59 -26.31
C LEU A 409 7.75 6.87 -26.66
N ASP A 410 7.05 8.00 -26.81
CA ASP A 410 7.67 9.30 -27.07
C ASP A 410 8.70 9.67 -25.98
N GLN A 411 8.37 9.43 -24.71
CA GLN A 411 9.29 9.71 -23.60
C GLN A 411 10.47 8.73 -23.53
N ALA A 412 10.27 7.45 -23.81
CA ALA A 412 11.35 6.48 -23.89
C ALA A 412 12.34 6.85 -25.01
N GLN A 413 11.82 7.19 -26.19
CA GLN A 413 12.60 7.61 -27.35
C GLN A 413 13.36 8.91 -27.09
N TYR A 414 12.71 9.89 -26.46
CA TYR A 414 13.37 11.13 -26.03
C TYR A 414 14.58 10.86 -25.13
N ARG A 415 14.46 9.97 -24.13
CA ARG A 415 15.57 9.65 -23.22
C ARG A 415 16.74 9.00 -23.91
N GLU A 416 16.49 8.06 -24.82
CA GLU A 416 17.54 7.50 -25.66
C GLU A 416 18.29 8.58 -26.44
N LEU A 417 17.56 9.44 -27.13
CA LEU A 417 18.11 10.50 -27.96
C LEU A 417 18.81 11.60 -27.13
N GLU A 418 18.29 11.92 -25.94
CA GLU A 418 18.94 12.87 -25.02
C GLU A 418 20.33 12.40 -24.59
N ALA A 419 20.48 11.10 -24.31
CA ALA A 419 21.78 10.51 -23.98
C ALA A 419 22.77 10.65 -25.15
N PHE A 420 22.31 10.38 -26.39
CA PHE A 420 23.13 10.56 -27.60
C PHE A 420 23.46 12.03 -27.88
N ALA A 421 22.52 12.94 -27.67
CA ALA A 421 22.70 14.37 -27.91
C ALA A 421 23.79 15.00 -27.03
N LYS A 422 24.05 14.44 -25.87
CA LYS A 422 25.15 14.88 -24.97
C LYS A 422 26.55 14.54 -25.53
N PHE A 423 26.65 13.60 -26.48
CA PHE A 423 27.91 13.11 -27.03
C PHE A 423 28.14 13.45 -28.51
N GLY A 424 27.14 13.95 -29.25
CA GLY A 424 27.20 14.21 -30.67
C GLY A 424 26.80 15.64 -31.06
N SER A 425 27.47 16.24 -32.03
CA SER A 425 27.26 17.63 -32.44
C SER A 425 26.30 17.83 -33.61
N ASP A 426 26.08 16.82 -34.46
CA ASP A 426 25.28 16.92 -35.68
C ASP A 426 24.04 16.02 -35.58
N LEU A 427 22.92 16.62 -35.13
CA LEU A 427 21.61 15.97 -35.11
C LEU A 427 20.78 16.45 -36.29
N ASP A 428 20.08 15.54 -36.95
CA ASP A 428 19.13 15.89 -37.99
C ASP A 428 17.88 16.62 -37.45
N ALA A 429 17.16 17.34 -38.30
CA ALA A 429 16.01 18.14 -37.90
C ALA A 429 14.86 17.32 -37.28
N ALA A 430 14.73 16.04 -37.67
CA ALA A 430 13.71 15.15 -37.11
C ALA A 430 14.05 14.77 -35.68
N THR A 431 15.30 14.39 -35.42
CA THR A 431 15.82 14.07 -34.07
C THR A 431 15.73 15.29 -33.13
N LEU A 432 16.10 16.48 -33.60
CA LEU A 432 15.95 17.72 -32.83
C LEU A 432 14.49 17.97 -32.44
N ASN A 433 13.53 17.72 -33.35
CA ASN A 433 12.11 17.89 -33.06
C ASN A 433 11.61 16.94 -31.97
N ILE A 434 12.09 15.68 -31.96
CA ILE A 434 11.75 14.70 -30.92
C ILE A 434 12.32 15.14 -29.58
N ILE A 435 13.57 15.61 -29.55
CA ILE A 435 14.21 16.10 -28.33
C ILE A 435 13.47 17.31 -27.76
N GLU A 436 13.15 18.29 -28.60
CA GLU A 436 12.45 19.51 -28.18
C GLU A 436 11.03 19.23 -27.68
N LYS A 437 10.28 18.34 -28.35
CA LYS A 437 8.99 17.84 -27.86
C LYS A 437 9.13 17.12 -26.53
N GLY A 438 10.13 16.24 -26.41
CA GLY A 438 10.41 15.45 -25.22
C GLY A 438 10.73 16.32 -24.00
N LYS A 439 11.58 17.35 -24.15
CA LYS A 439 11.88 18.33 -23.09
C LYS A 439 10.61 18.98 -22.53
N ARG A 440 9.73 19.47 -23.42
CA ARG A 440 8.46 20.10 -23.01
C ARG A 440 7.52 19.10 -22.33
N ASN A 441 7.46 17.87 -22.82
CA ASN A 441 6.66 16.82 -22.17
C ASN A 441 7.21 16.48 -20.77
N VAL A 442 8.53 16.47 -20.54
CA VAL A 442 9.11 16.31 -19.21
C VAL A 442 8.65 17.44 -18.28
N GLU A 443 8.66 18.70 -18.74
CA GLU A 443 8.18 19.83 -17.92
C GLU A 443 6.68 19.73 -17.61
N ILE A 444 5.84 19.29 -18.57
CA ILE A 444 4.41 19.03 -18.32
C ILE A 444 4.23 17.97 -17.23
N LEU A 445 5.02 16.89 -17.27
CA LEU A 445 4.90 15.76 -16.36
C LEU A 445 5.43 16.06 -14.95
N LYS A 446 6.24 17.09 -14.77
CA LYS A 446 6.63 17.55 -13.44
C LYS A 446 5.41 18.05 -12.66
N GLN A 447 5.39 17.76 -11.37
CA GLN A 447 4.26 18.08 -10.48
C GLN A 447 4.77 18.36 -9.07
N ALA A 448 4.17 19.35 -8.40
CA ALA A 448 4.45 19.63 -7.00
C ALA A 448 3.87 18.52 -6.10
N GLN A 449 4.46 18.33 -4.93
CA GLN A 449 3.92 17.42 -3.92
C GLN A 449 2.66 18.00 -3.27
N ASN A 450 1.76 17.13 -2.84
CA ASN A 450 0.47 17.47 -2.21
C ASN A 450 -0.44 18.34 -3.09
N ASP A 451 -0.30 18.20 -4.41
CA ASP A 451 -1.07 18.92 -5.42
C ASP A 451 -1.50 17.97 -6.56
N PRO A 452 -2.42 17.04 -6.30
CA PRO A 452 -2.91 16.12 -7.30
C PRO A 452 -3.77 16.84 -8.35
N PHE A 453 -3.64 16.44 -9.61
CA PHE A 453 -4.39 16.98 -10.73
C PHE A 453 -5.66 16.18 -11.00
N LYS A 454 -6.76 16.87 -11.28
CA LYS A 454 -7.99 16.24 -11.75
C LYS A 454 -7.79 15.59 -13.11
N VAL A 455 -8.48 14.49 -13.37
CA VAL A 455 -8.29 13.71 -14.61
C VAL A 455 -8.56 14.51 -15.87
N GLU A 456 -9.57 15.40 -15.88
CA GLU A 456 -9.87 16.28 -17.00
C GLU A 456 -8.75 17.27 -17.30
N ASP A 457 -8.13 17.85 -16.27
CA ASP A 457 -6.99 18.75 -16.39
C ASP A 457 -5.76 18.00 -16.95
N GLN A 458 -5.52 16.78 -16.45
CA GLN A 458 -4.46 15.91 -16.94
C GLN A 458 -4.63 15.59 -18.42
N VAL A 459 -5.84 15.18 -18.84
CA VAL A 459 -6.13 14.86 -20.25
C VAL A 459 -5.89 16.07 -21.16
N ALA A 460 -6.34 17.26 -20.74
CA ALA A 460 -6.18 18.49 -21.52
C ALA A 460 -4.71 18.85 -21.74
N ILE A 461 -3.89 18.86 -20.67
CA ILE A 461 -2.48 19.25 -20.80
C ILE A 461 -1.61 18.19 -21.49
N ILE A 462 -1.89 16.91 -21.25
CA ILE A 462 -1.20 15.80 -21.92
C ILE A 462 -1.54 15.80 -23.42
N TYR A 463 -2.77 16.14 -23.78
CA TYR A 463 -3.16 16.35 -25.19
C TYR A 463 -2.29 17.42 -25.84
N ALA A 464 -2.15 18.59 -25.22
CA ALA A 464 -1.33 19.67 -25.74
C ALA A 464 0.14 19.25 -25.95
N GLY A 465 0.72 18.51 -25.02
CA GLY A 465 2.08 17.97 -25.12
C GLY A 465 2.21 16.89 -26.20
N SER A 466 1.32 15.90 -26.22
CA SER A 466 1.36 14.79 -27.18
C SER A 466 1.20 15.27 -28.63
N LYS A 467 0.37 16.29 -28.86
CA LYS A 467 0.15 16.92 -30.18
C LYS A 467 1.15 18.02 -30.55
N ASN A 468 2.20 18.21 -29.70
CA ASN A 468 3.26 19.20 -29.92
C ASN A 468 2.74 20.65 -30.08
N LEU A 469 1.62 20.99 -29.40
CA LEU A 469 1.02 22.33 -29.45
C LEU A 469 1.86 23.39 -28.70
N LEU A 470 2.83 22.95 -27.91
CA LEU A 470 3.76 23.81 -27.17
C LEU A 470 5.05 24.13 -27.93
N ARG A 471 5.11 23.88 -29.26
CA ARG A 471 6.34 24.03 -30.03
C ARG A 471 6.94 25.45 -29.97
N SER A 472 6.09 26.49 -29.91
CA SER A 472 6.50 27.88 -29.77
C SER A 472 6.83 28.33 -28.36
N VAL A 473 6.41 27.54 -27.34
CA VAL A 473 6.61 27.88 -25.92
C VAL A 473 8.03 27.51 -25.49
N PRO A 474 8.83 28.44 -24.92
CA PRO A 474 10.12 28.11 -24.33
C PRO A 474 9.98 27.07 -23.20
N VAL A 475 10.95 26.19 -23.04
CA VAL A 475 10.90 25.10 -22.05
C VAL A 475 10.67 25.64 -20.62
N GLU A 476 11.31 26.75 -20.29
CA GLU A 476 11.22 27.42 -18.98
C GLU A 476 9.82 28.01 -18.71
N LYS A 477 9.03 28.23 -19.77
CA LYS A 477 7.67 28.80 -19.70
C LYS A 477 6.55 27.76 -19.76
N VAL A 478 6.88 26.49 -19.90
CA VAL A 478 5.88 25.42 -20.01
C VAL A 478 4.94 25.37 -18.80
N LYS A 479 5.45 25.62 -17.59
CA LYS A 479 4.61 25.66 -16.38
C LYS A 479 3.65 26.86 -16.35
N GLU A 480 4.09 28.01 -16.80
CA GLU A 480 3.22 29.18 -16.92
C GLU A 480 2.13 28.94 -17.98
N PHE A 481 2.52 28.33 -19.10
CA PHE A 481 1.56 27.91 -20.13
C PHE A 481 0.52 26.91 -19.55
N GLU A 482 0.96 25.87 -18.81
CA GLU A 482 0.06 24.87 -18.21
C GLU A 482 -1.02 25.55 -17.34
N ILE A 483 -0.62 26.46 -16.48
CA ILE A 483 -1.54 27.20 -15.60
C ILE A 483 -2.51 28.04 -16.43
N SER A 484 -2.01 28.87 -17.35
CA SER A 484 -2.84 29.76 -18.18
C SER A 484 -3.81 28.98 -19.06
N TYR A 485 -3.36 27.86 -19.61
CA TYR A 485 -4.17 26.99 -20.47
C TYR A 485 -5.33 26.34 -19.71
N LEU A 486 -5.04 25.76 -18.55
CA LEU A 486 -6.06 25.12 -17.73
C LEU A 486 -7.04 26.14 -17.13
N GLU A 487 -6.58 27.32 -16.70
CA GLU A 487 -7.45 28.40 -16.21
C GLU A 487 -8.37 28.89 -17.31
N HIS A 488 -7.86 29.07 -18.53
CA HIS A 488 -8.68 29.47 -19.68
C HIS A 488 -9.78 28.44 -19.98
N LEU A 489 -9.43 27.14 -19.98
CA LEU A 489 -10.40 26.07 -20.19
C LEU A 489 -11.46 26.04 -19.09
N LYS A 490 -11.06 26.17 -17.81
CA LYS A 490 -11.99 26.21 -16.66
C LYS A 490 -12.97 27.37 -16.74
N LYS A 491 -12.49 28.54 -17.16
CA LYS A 491 -13.29 29.76 -17.23
C LYS A 491 -14.22 29.80 -18.45
N ASN A 492 -13.70 29.45 -19.63
CA ASN A 492 -14.40 29.68 -20.89
C ASN A 492 -15.04 28.40 -21.48
N HIS A 493 -14.49 27.22 -21.17
CA HIS A 493 -14.89 25.95 -21.75
C HIS A 493 -15.15 24.83 -20.72
N PRO A 494 -15.91 25.06 -19.62
CA PRO A 494 -16.10 24.06 -18.57
C PRO A 494 -16.80 22.78 -19.08
N LYS A 495 -17.60 22.88 -20.13
CA LYS A 495 -18.24 21.73 -20.77
C LYS A 495 -17.23 20.79 -21.42
N VAL A 496 -16.15 21.32 -21.99
CA VAL A 496 -15.07 20.52 -22.59
C VAL A 496 -14.40 19.67 -21.51
N LEU A 497 -14.07 20.24 -20.36
CA LEU A 497 -13.49 19.50 -19.23
C LEU A 497 -14.44 18.41 -18.73
N SER A 498 -15.74 18.70 -18.61
CA SER A 498 -16.74 17.71 -18.23
C SER A 498 -16.84 16.55 -19.24
N GLU A 499 -16.75 16.82 -20.55
CA GLU A 499 -16.71 15.79 -21.58
C GLU A 499 -15.44 14.94 -21.47
N LEU A 500 -14.27 15.56 -21.27
CA LEU A 500 -13.01 14.84 -21.04
C LEU A 500 -13.10 13.91 -19.82
N LYS A 501 -13.65 14.39 -18.70
CA LYS A 501 -13.89 13.61 -17.48
C LYS A 501 -14.78 12.40 -17.74
N SER A 502 -15.83 12.57 -18.57
CA SER A 502 -16.73 11.46 -18.96
C SER A 502 -16.11 10.49 -19.98
N GLY A 503 -14.85 10.69 -20.37
CA GLY A 503 -14.14 9.86 -21.34
C GLY A 503 -14.43 10.19 -22.81
N LYS A 504 -15.11 11.31 -23.09
CA LYS A 504 -15.44 11.76 -24.46
C LYS A 504 -14.33 12.66 -25.00
N LEU A 505 -13.87 12.34 -26.21
CA LEU A 505 -12.93 13.15 -26.99
C LEU A 505 -13.51 13.26 -28.40
N THR A 506 -14.43 14.22 -28.59
CA THR A 506 -15.10 14.51 -29.84
C THR A 506 -14.28 15.51 -30.65
N ASP A 507 -14.55 15.63 -31.98
CA ASP A 507 -13.86 16.59 -32.82
C ASP A 507 -14.02 18.02 -32.31
N LYS A 508 -15.21 18.38 -31.81
CA LYS A 508 -15.46 19.70 -31.20
C LYS A 508 -14.59 19.95 -29.95
N VAL A 509 -14.39 18.92 -29.12
CA VAL A 509 -13.50 19.02 -27.96
C VAL A 509 -12.06 19.22 -28.42
N ILE A 510 -11.63 18.45 -29.43
CA ILE A 510 -10.30 18.55 -30.03
C ILE A 510 -10.06 19.96 -30.62
N ASP A 511 -10.99 20.49 -31.38
CA ASP A 511 -10.89 21.83 -31.98
C ASP A 511 -10.74 22.90 -30.89
N THR A 512 -11.57 22.84 -29.84
CA THR A 512 -11.49 23.79 -28.71
C THR A 512 -10.15 23.70 -27.99
N LEU A 513 -9.62 22.47 -27.75
CA LEU A 513 -8.30 22.28 -27.12
C LEU A 513 -7.18 22.86 -27.98
N ASN A 514 -7.24 22.67 -29.32
CA ASN A 514 -6.28 23.22 -30.28
C ASN A 514 -6.32 24.75 -30.32
N GLU A 515 -7.50 25.35 -30.51
CA GLU A 515 -7.69 26.80 -30.53
C GLU A 515 -7.21 27.47 -29.24
N THR A 516 -7.57 26.90 -28.08
CA THR A 516 -7.13 27.41 -26.80
C THR A 516 -5.61 27.31 -26.65
N ALA A 517 -5.01 26.18 -27.02
CA ALA A 517 -3.56 25.99 -26.93
C ALA A 517 -2.82 26.99 -27.88
N GLN A 518 -3.30 27.23 -29.09
CA GLN A 518 -2.74 28.22 -30.03
C GLN A 518 -2.84 29.63 -29.47
N THR A 519 -3.99 29.98 -28.91
CA THR A 519 -4.22 31.32 -28.33
C THR A 519 -3.28 31.59 -27.16
N ILE A 520 -3.11 30.62 -26.29
CA ILE A 520 -2.23 30.77 -25.09
C ILE A 520 -0.76 30.68 -25.50
N SER A 521 -0.37 29.75 -26.38
CA SER A 521 1.03 29.63 -26.83
C SER A 521 1.53 30.86 -27.58
N GLY A 522 0.62 31.62 -28.25
CA GLY A 522 0.95 32.90 -28.90
C GLY A 522 1.31 34.04 -27.95
N GLN A 523 1.16 33.87 -26.65
CA GLN A 523 1.52 34.84 -25.61
C GLN A 523 2.98 34.69 -25.14
N TYR A 524 3.66 33.60 -25.50
CA TYR A 524 5.03 33.24 -25.13
C TYR A 524 5.98 33.28 -26.29
#